data_fb31e65e1b14cd4f3f67c36114c7c797
#
_entry.id   fb31e65e1b14cd4f3f67c36114c7c797
#
_cell.length_a   1.000
_cell.length_b   1.000
_cell.length_c   1.000
_cell.angle_alpha   90.00
_cell.angle_beta   90.00
_cell.angle_gamma   90.00
#
_symmetry.space_group_name_H-M   'P 1'
#
loop_
_entity.id
_entity.type
_entity.pdbx_description
1 polymer ?
#
loop_
_entity_poly.entity_id
_entity_poly.type
_entity_poly.pdbx_seq_one_letter_code
_entity_poly.pdbx_strand_id
1 'polypeptide(L)'
;MIYTKLPHTEIEVSKICLGTMTWGNQNTEEEGHEQINYALDKGINFLDTAELYPVPAHKDRYADTERVIGNWFKKNGNREDIVLASKIAGKAEMTKFIRTTGFTREAIIEAVEGSLTRLQTDYIDLYQLHWPDRNTNYFGQRGYKHDISDHWEDNIHQVLETMRDLIREGKIKHVGLSNETPWGTMRFLEESKVHVTLPR
;
A
#
# COMPACT_ATOMS: atom_id res chain seq x y z
N MET A 1 8.35 -14.92 -18.54
CA MET A 1 7.43 -13.93 -17.95
C MET A 1 7.20 -12.79 -18.94
N ILE A 2 6.03 -12.16 -18.95
CA ILE A 2 5.76 -10.94 -19.74
C ILE A 2 5.84 -9.75 -18.79
N TYR A 3 6.55 -8.71 -19.20
CA TYR A 3 6.73 -7.49 -18.41
C TYR A 3 5.98 -6.31 -19.04
N THR A 4 5.72 -5.29 -18.25
CA THR A 4 5.14 -4.01 -18.66
C THR A 4 5.64 -2.92 -17.72
N LYS A 5 5.65 -1.68 -18.19
CA LYS A 5 5.91 -0.53 -17.28
C LYS A 5 4.65 -0.18 -16.51
N LEU A 6 4.81 0.15 -15.24
CA LEU A 6 3.73 0.84 -14.51
C LEU A 6 3.45 2.18 -15.21
N PRO A 7 2.17 2.52 -15.44
CA PRO A 7 1.82 3.74 -16.17
C PRO A 7 2.49 4.99 -15.58
N HIS A 8 3.03 5.83 -16.47
CA HIS A 8 3.72 7.07 -16.11
C HIS A 8 4.97 6.91 -15.23
N THR A 9 5.59 5.72 -15.24
CA THR A 9 6.84 5.43 -14.52
C THR A 9 7.83 4.71 -15.44
N GLU A 10 9.10 4.63 -15.00
CA GLU A 10 10.11 3.78 -15.64
C GLU A 10 10.21 2.38 -14.98
N ILE A 11 9.34 2.09 -14.01
CA ILE A 11 9.36 0.81 -13.30
C ILE A 11 8.79 -0.29 -14.19
N GLU A 12 9.60 -1.29 -14.48
CA GLU A 12 9.20 -2.48 -15.21
C GLU A 12 8.77 -3.59 -14.24
N VAL A 13 7.55 -4.07 -14.40
CA VAL A 13 6.95 -5.12 -13.57
C VAL A 13 6.53 -6.32 -14.40
N SER A 14 6.60 -7.50 -13.81
CA SER A 14 5.92 -8.68 -14.35
C SER A 14 4.40 -8.43 -14.38
N LYS A 15 3.72 -8.87 -15.44
CA LYS A 15 2.25 -8.77 -15.53
C LYS A 15 1.52 -9.60 -14.49
N ILE A 16 2.20 -10.56 -13.87
CA ILE A 16 1.73 -11.30 -12.70
C ILE A 16 2.38 -10.67 -11.47
N CYS A 17 1.56 -10.30 -10.49
CA CYS A 17 2.00 -9.81 -9.20
C CYS A 17 1.76 -10.89 -8.14
N LEU A 18 2.74 -11.12 -7.25
CA LEU A 18 2.58 -12.01 -6.11
C LEU A 18 1.87 -11.25 -4.97
N GLY A 19 0.60 -11.59 -4.72
CA GLY A 19 -0.13 -11.12 -3.55
C GLY A 19 0.24 -11.91 -2.30
N THR A 20 0.33 -11.24 -1.16
CA THR A 20 0.92 -11.80 0.07
C THR A 20 -0.06 -11.83 1.25
N MET A 21 -1.32 -11.56 1.03
CA MET A 21 -2.37 -11.27 2.02
C MET A 21 -2.56 -12.33 3.13
N THR A 22 -2.05 -13.54 2.95
CA THR A 22 -2.27 -14.68 3.86
C THR A 22 -1.06 -15.04 4.73
N TRP A 23 0.11 -14.44 4.46
CA TRP A 23 1.34 -14.79 5.16
C TRP A 23 1.39 -14.25 6.59
N GLY A 24 1.73 -15.14 7.51
CA GLY A 24 1.64 -14.87 8.95
C GLY A 24 0.32 -15.30 9.59
N ASN A 25 -0.61 -15.88 8.79
CA ASN A 25 -1.86 -16.44 9.30
C ASN A 25 -2.16 -17.82 8.67
N GLN A 26 -2.57 -17.86 7.40
CA GLN A 26 -2.86 -19.12 6.69
C GLN A 26 -1.56 -19.80 6.20
N ASN A 27 -0.54 -19.02 5.93
CA ASN A 27 0.78 -19.50 5.55
C ASN A 27 1.81 -19.09 6.60
N THR A 28 2.78 -19.96 6.81
CA THR A 28 3.94 -19.67 7.68
C THR A 28 4.91 -18.70 7.00
N GLU A 29 5.90 -18.22 7.74
CA GLU A 29 6.99 -17.40 7.19
C GLU A 29 7.80 -18.19 6.15
N GLU A 30 8.09 -19.47 6.45
CA GLU A 30 8.85 -20.35 5.55
C GLU A 30 8.12 -20.55 4.22
N GLU A 31 6.81 -20.82 4.26
CA GLU A 31 5.98 -20.95 3.05
C GLU A 31 5.94 -19.64 2.25
N GLY A 32 5.86 -18.48 2.93
CA GLY A 32 5.96 -17.17 2.28
C GLY A 32 7.30 -16.98 1.57
N HIS A 33 8.40 -17.34 2.23
CA HIS A 33 9.75 -17.28 1.65
C HIS A 33 9.91 -18.22 0.44
N GLU A 34 9.36 -19.44 0.51
CA GLU A 34 9.36 -20.38 -0.63
C GLU A 34 8.57 -19.81 -1.81
N GLN A 35 7.43 -19.16 -1.57
CA GLN A 35 6.63 -18.51 -2.60
C GLN A 35 7.38 -17.34 -3.25
N ILE A 36 8.10 -16.51 -2.49
CA ILE A 36 8.95 -15.44 -3.06
C ILE A 36 10.03 -16.04 -3.95
N ASN A 37 10.77 -17.04 -3.45
CA ASN A 37 11.84 -17.68 -4.20
C ASN A 37 11.32 -18.29 -5.51
N TYR A 38 10.20 -18.99 -5.45
CA TYR A 38 9.56 -19.58 -6.63
C TYR A 38 9.10 -18.52 -7.63
N ALA A 39 8.50 -17.41 -7.13
CA ALA A 39 8.05 -16.31 -7.96
C ALA A 39 9.22 -15.68 -8.74
N LEU A 40 10.32 -15.39 -8.05
CA LEU A 40 11.55 -14.85 -8.67
C LEU A 40 12.15 -15.81 -9.70
N ASP A 41 12.20 -17.13 -9.41
CA ASP A 41 12.64 -18.15 -10.36
C ASP A 41 11.79 -18.16 -11.65
N LYS A 42 10.51 -17.82 -11.56
CA LYS A 42 9.59 -17.68 -12.70
C LYS A 42 9.59 -16.28 -13.33
N GLY A 43 10.45 -15.38 -12.86
CA GLY A 43 10.59 -14.01 -13.36
C GLY A 43 9.47 -13.07 -12.87
N ILE A 44 8.77 -13.41 -11.79
CA ILE A 44 7.83 -12.48 -11.13
C ILE A 44 8.65 -11.57 -10.21
N ASN A 45 8.67 -10.28 -10.50
CA ASN A 45 9.41 -9.29 -9.72
C ASN A 45 8.50 -8.30 -8.96
N PHE A 46 7.18 -8.47 -9.00
CA PHE A 46 6.23 -7.58 -8.39
C PHE A 46 5.52 -8.25 -7.21
N LEU A 47 5.70 -7.69 -5.99
CA LEU A 47 5.07 -8.14 -4.75
C LEU A 47 4.11 -7.08 -4.23
N ASP A 48 2.92 -7.51 -3.81
CA ASP A 48 1.91 -6.64 -3.20
C ASP A 48 1.60 -7.09 -1.78
N THR A 49 1.84 -6.21 -0.82
CA THR A 49 1.54 -6.37 0.61
C THR A 49 0.73 -5.18 1.14
N ALA A 50 0.47 -5.12 2.44
CA ALA A 50 -0.16 -3.99 3.12
C ALA A 50 0.11 -4.00 4.63
N GLU A 51 0.07 -2.81 5.24
CA GLU A 51 0.12 -2.63 6.69
C GLU A 51 -0.91 -3.51 7.43
N LEU A 52 -2.12 -3.62 6.87
CA LEU A 52 -3.20 -4.41 7.47
C LEU A 52 -2.94 -5.91 7.52
N TYR A 53 -2.17 -6.45 6.55
CA TYR A 53 -2.05 -7.89 6.34
C TYR A 53 -1.34 -8.63 7.47
N PRO A 54 -1.72 -9.89 7.78
CA PRO A 54 -2.62 -10.77 7.04
C PRO A 54 -4.12 -10.53 7.27
N VAL A 55 -4.94 -11.09 6.39
CA VAL A 55 -6.40 -11.10 6.50
C VAL A 55 -6.88 -12.50 6.93
N PRO A 56 -7.87 -12.61 7.83
CA PRO A 56 -8.60 -11.53 8.52
C PRO A 56 -7.71 -10.69 9.46
N ALA A 57 -8.00 -9.39 9.50
CA ALA A 57 -7.24 -8.45 10.33
C ALA A 57 -7.42 -8.77 11.83
N HIS A 58 -6.32 -8.81 12.56
CA HIS A 58 -6.31 -9.03 14.00
C HIS A 58 -5.19 -8.22 14.65
N LYS A 59 -5.47 -7.63 15.83
CA LYS A 59 -4.53 -6.75 16.53
C LYS A 59 -3.17 -7.39 16.84
N ASP A 60 -3.14 -8.70 17.10
CA ASP A 60 -1.93 -9.42 17.49
C ASP A 60 -1.10 -9.89 16.28
N ARG A 61 -1.62 -9.73 15.06
CA ARG A 61 -0.99 -10.21 13.81
C ARG A 61 -0.90 -9.17 12.71
N TYR A 62 -1.45 -7.98 12.90
CA TYR A 62 -1.37 -6.97 11.85
C TYR A 62 0.09 -6.68 11.47
N ALA A 63 0.31 -6.45 10.20
CA ALA A 63 1.62 -6.22 9.60
C ALA A 63 2.61 -7.41 9.67
N ASP A 64 2.18 -8.62 10.09
CA ASP A 64 3.05 -9.79 10.06
C ASP A 64 3.51 -10.13 8.64
N THR A 65 2.65 -9.90 7.64
CA THR A 65 3.03 -10.11 6.23
C THR A 65 4.20 -9.21 5.82
N GLU A 66 4.23 -7.95 6.25
CA GLU A 66 5.38 -7.08 6.00
C GLU A 66 6.64 -7.57 6.73
N ARG A 67 6.50 -8.14 7.96
CA ARG A 67 7.62 -8.74 8.70
C ARG A 67 8.19 -9.97 7.99
N VAL A 68 7.32 -10.84 7.47
CA VAL A 68 7.72 -12.01 6.67
C VAL A 68 8.56 -11.59 5.46
N ILE A 69 8.12 -10.57 4.73
CA ILE A 69 8.87 -10.04 3.58
C ILE A 69 10.18 -9.39 4.03
N GLY A 70 10.16 -8.60 5.10
CA GLY A 70 11.36 -7.97 5.65
C GLY A 70 12.41 -8.98 6.10
N ASN A 71 12.00 -10.07 6.73
CA ASN A 71 12.88 -11.17 7.12
C ASN A 71 13.49 -11.85 5.88
N TRP A 72 12.72 -11.98 4.80
CA TRP A 72 13.23 -12.50 3.54
C TRP A 72 14.31 -11.58 2.94
N PHE A 73 14.07 -10.24 2.89
CA PHE A 73 15.07 -9.28 2.42
C PHE A 73 16.35 -9.32 3.25
N LYS A 74 16.22 -9.34 4.57
CA LYS A 74 17.39 -9.44 5.46
C LYS A 74 18.23 -10.69 5.21
N LYS A 75 17.57 -11.81 4.91
CA LYS A 75 18.22 -13.11 4.67
C LYS A 75 18.90 -13.19 3.30
N ASN A 76 18.27 -12.61 2.27
CA ASN A 76 18.66 -12.82 0.88
C ASN A 76 19.36 -11.60 0.24
N GLY A 77 19.13 -10.39 0.72
CA GLY A 77 19.78 -9.16 0.26
C GLY A 77 19.37 -8.68 -1.14
N ASN A 78 18.29 -9.21 -1.71
CA ASN A 78 17.89 -8.97 -3.11
C ASN A 78 16.76 -7.94 -3.21
N ARG A 79 16.88 -6.83 -2.47
CA ARG A 79 15.81 -5.80 -2.43
C ARG A 79 15.55 -5.17 -3.80
N GLU A 80 16.58 -4.92 -4.57
CA GLU A 80 16.53 -4.28 -5.89
C GLU A 80 15.90 -5.16 -6.98
N ASP A 81 15.86 -6.47 -6.80
CA ASP A 81 15.24 -7.40 -7.75
C ASP A 81 13.70 -7.40 -7.65
N ILE A 82 13.16 -6.75 -6.63
CA ILE A 82 11.73 -6.74 -6.32
C ILE A 82 11.17 -5.33 -6.40
N VAL A 83 10.11 -5.16 -7.18
CA VAL A 83 9.21 -4.02 -7.12
C VAL A 83 8.19 -4.30 -6.01
N LEU A 84 8.28 -3.54 -4.92
CA LEU A 84 7.48 -3.75 -3.72
C LEU A 84 6.37 -2.72 -3.63
N ALA A 85 5.13 -3.20 -3.55
CA ALA A 85 3.97 -2.38 -3.22
C ALA A 85 3.50 -2.65 -1.79
N SER A 86 3.23 -1.59 -1.02
CA SER A 86 2.53 -1.68 0.27
C SER A 86 1.43 -0.63 0.36
N LYS A 87 0.63 -0.65 1.44
CA LYS A 87 -0.57 0.18 1.55
C LYS A 87 -0.78 0.63 2.99
N ILE A 88 -1.14 1.90 3.18
CA ILE A 88 -1.64 2.38 4.46
C ILE A 88 -3.08 1.90 4.68
N ALA A 89 -3.37 1.32 5.82
CA ALA A 89 -4.73 0.99 6.23
C ALA A 89 -5.54 2.27 6.48
N GLY A 90 -6.72 2.37 5.90
CA GLY A 90 -7.65 3.48 6.16
C GLY A 90 -8.37 3.33 7.51
N LYS A 91 -9.13 4.36 7.85
CA LYS A 91 -10.04 4.34 9.01
C LYS A 91 -11.20 3.38 8.74
N ALA A 92 -11.37 2.39 9.60
CA ALA A 92 -12.52 1.48 9.59
C ALA A 92 -12.69 0.83 10.97
N GLU A 93 -13.87 0.27 11.23
CA GLU A 93 -14.12 -0.47 12.48
C GLU A 93 -13.10 -1.60 12.68
N MET A 94 -12.82 -2.34 11.60
CA MET A 94 -11.88 -3.47 11.61
C MET A 94 -10.40 -3.07 11.76
N THR A 95 -10.08 -1.77 11.69
CA THR A 95 -8.70 -1.24 11.77
C THR A 95 -8.49 -0.26 12.92
N LYS A 96 -9.45 -0.14 13.83
CA LYS A 96 -9.34 0.75 15.01
C LYS A 96 -8.11 0.48 15.87
N PHE A 97 -7.61 -0.75 15.87
CA PHE A 97 -6.40 -1.12 16.61
C PHE A 97 -5.12 -0.66 15.91
N ILE A 98 -5.18 -0.26 14.63
CA ILE A 98 -4.07 0.33 13.88
C ILE A 98 -4.14 1.85 14.00
N ARG A 99 -5.28 2.43 13.59
CA ARG A 99 -5.53 3.88 13.70
C ARG A 99 -7.01 4.19 13.78
N THR A 100 -7.31 5.31 14.43
CA THR A 100 -8.67 5.85 14.56
C THR A 100 -8.87 7.12 13.73
N THR A 101 -7.78 7.70 13.24
CA THR A 101 -7.77 8.85 12.33
C THR A 101 -7.89 8.43 10.87
N GLY A 102 -8.27 9.36 10.01
CA GLY A 102 -8.15 9.20 8.56
C GLY A 102 -6.70 9.37 8.07
N PHE A 103 -6.56 9.68 6.78
CA PHE A 103 -5.26 9.94 6.16
C PHE A 103 -4.75 11.35 6.50
N THR A 104 -4.46 11.60 7.78
CA THR A 104 -3.75 12.81 8.18
C THR A 104 -2.27 12.71 7.80
N ARG A 105 -1.58 13.86 7.76
CA ARG A 105 -0.13 13.90 7.49
C ARG A 105 0.64 12.98 8.42
N GLU A 106 0.36 13.07 9.71
CA GLU A 106 1.03 12.29 10.75
C GLU A 106 0.76 10.78 10.57
N ALA A 107 -0.50 10.41 10.30
CA ALA A 107 -0.89 9.02 10.08
C ALA A 107 -0.19 8.39 8.87
N ILE A 108 -0.04 9.15 7.78
CA ILE A 108 0.65 8.69 6.58
C ILE A 108 2.15 8.50 6.85
N ILE A 109 2.80 9.47 7.51
CA ILE A 109 4.22 9.38 7.84
C ILE A 109 4.46 8.19 8.76
N GLU A 110 3.69 8.04 9.84
CA GLU A 110 3.80 6.92 10.77
C GLU A 110 3.61 5.56 10.06
N ALA A 111 2.64 5.46 9.16
CA ALA A 111 2.40 4.22 8.41
C ALA A 111 3.56 3.87 7.49
N VAL A 112 4.14 4.83 6.76
CA VAL A 112 5.29 4.60 5.88
C VAL A 112 6.52 4.20 6.70
N GLU A 113 6.85 4.92 7.77
CA GLU A 113 7.99 4.61 8.65
C GLU A 113 7.84 3.22 9.29
N GLY A 114 6.63 2.90 9.74
CA GLY A 114 6.31 1.58 10.27
C GLY A 114 6.50 0.48 9.22
N SER A 115 6.00 0.69 8.00
CA SER A 115 6.17 -0.27 6.89
C SER A 115 7.64 -0.45 6.51
N LEU A 116 8.42 0.63 6.39
CA LEU A 116 9.87 0.56 6.12
C LEU A 116 10.61 -0.26 7.19
N THR A 117 10.27 0.00 8.46
CA THR A 117 10.87 -0.74 9.59
C THR A 117 10.56 -2.23 9.53
N ARG A 118 9.29 -2.60 9.29
CA ARG A 118 8.86 -3.99 9.23
C ARG A 118 9.40 -4.73 8.00
N LEU A 119 9.41 -4.04 6.86
CA LEU A 119 9.96 -4.53 5.59
C LEU A 119 11.50 -4.55 5.56
N GLN A 120 12.17 -3.93 6.55
CA GLN A 120 13.62 -3.85 6.66
C GLN A 120 14.26 -3.31 5.37
N THR A 121 13.72 -2.22 4.85
CA THR A 121 14.15 -1.54 3.62
C THR A 121 14.05 -0.03 3.78
N ASP A 122 14.85 0.71 3.01
CA ASP A 122 14.87 2.16 3.06
C ASP A 122 13.83 2.80 2.12
N TYR A 123 13.22 2.02 1.23
CA TYR A 123 12.22 2.52 0.28
C TYR A 123 11.16 1.48 -0.10
N ILE A 124 9.98 1.99 -0.50
CA ILE A 124 8.89 1.23 -1.10
C ILE A 124 8.66 1.76 -2.52
N ASP A 125 8.53 0.87 -3.52
CA ASP A 125 8.40 1.29 -4.92
C ASP A 125 7.03 1.89 -5.22
N LEU A 126 5.96 1.30 -4.69
CA LEU A 126 4.58 1.78 -4.85
C LEU A 126 3.86 1.80 -3.50
N TYR A 127 3.53 2.97 -2.98
CA TYR A 127 2.77 3.09 -1.73
C TYR A 127 1.34 3.51 -2.02
N GLN A 128 0.37 2.77 -1.49
CA GLN A 128 -1.03 2.90 -1.88
C GLN A 128 -1.92 3.32 -0.71
N LEU A 129 -2.95 4.09 -0.98
CA LEU A 129 -4.09 4.26 -0.09
C LEU A 129 -4.98 3.02 -0.22
N HIS A 130 -5.17 2.25 0.88
CA HIS A 130 -5.77 0.91 0.81
C HIS A 130 -7.27 0.93 0.47
N TRP A 131 -7.98 1.97 0.90
CA TRP A 131 -9.39 2.26 0.58
C TRP A 131 -9.72 3.74 0.84
N PRO A 132 -10.87 4.23 0.35
CA PRO A 132 -11.28 5.62 0.58
C PRO A 132 -11.39 5.97 2.06
N ASP A 133 -10.98 7.19 2.43
CA ASP A 133 -11.08 7.74 3.78
C ASP A 133 -12.42 8.46 4.03
N ARG A 134 -13.42 8.18 3.25
CA ARG A 134 -14.77 8.71 3.34
C ARG A 134 -15.81 7.62 3.30
N ASN A 135 -17.02 7.91 3.75
CA ASN A 135 -18.14 6.99 3.67
C ASN A 135 -18.50 6.74 2.20
N THR A 136 -18.25 5.52 1.72
CA THR A 136 -18.56 5.07 0.36
C THR A 136 -18.61 3.53 0.31
N ASN A 137 -18.96 2.98 -0.84
CA ASN A 137 -18.91 1.54 -1.06
C ASN A 137 -17.46 1.08 -1.32
N TYR A 138 -16.98 0.12 -0.54
CA TYR A 138 -15.71 -0.59 -0.76
C TYR A 138 -15.79 -1.99 -0.13
N PHE A 139 -14.92 -2.91 -0.51
CA PHE A 139 -14.86 -4.30 -0.04
C PHE A 139 -16.19 -5.06 -0.12
N GLY A 140 -16.92 -4.89 -1.23
CA GLY A 140 -18.21 -5.56 -1.44
C GLY A 140 -19.38 -4.93 -0.71
N GLN A 141 -19.18 -3.87 0.06
CA GLN A 141 -20.29 -3.08 0.60
C GLN A 141 -21.10 -2.47 -0.55
N ARG A 142 -22.41 -2.64 -0.48
CA ARG A 142 -23.37 -2.11 -1.46
C ARG A 142 -24.44 -1.30 -0.75
N GLY A 143 -25.11 -0.44 -1.50
CA GLY A 143 -26.22 0.33 -0.96
C GLY A 143 -25.76 1.53 -0.11
N TYR A 144 -24.83 2.32 -0.68
CA TYR A 144 -24.42 3.60 -0.06
C TYR A 144 -25.66 4.39 0.37
N LYS A 145 -25.67 4.84 1.61
CA LYS A 145 -26.66 5.76 2.14
C LYS A 145 -25.94 7.06 2.49
N HIS A 146 -26.40 8.15 1.89
CA HIS A 146 -25.89 9.46 2.24
C HIS A 146 -26.28 9.79 3.68
N ASP A 147 -25.27 10.17 4.46
CA ASP A 147 -25.44 10.67 5.82
C ASP A 147 -25.04 12.14 5.85
N ILE A 148 -26.01 13.03 6.03
CA ILE A 148 -25.78 14.47 6.08
C ILE A 148 -24.95 14.89 7.30
N SER A 149 -24.83 14.04 8.32
CA SER A 149 -23.98 14.26 9.50
C SER A 149 -22.54 13.77 9.32
N ASP A 150 -22.25 13.09 8.21
CA ASP A 150 -20.89 12.68 7.88
C ASP A 150 -20.07 13.89 7.36
N HIS A 151 -19.32 14.47 8.26
CA HIS A 151 -18.48 15.64 8.01
C HIS A 151 -17.09 15.22 7.51
N TRP A 152 -17.03 14.43 6.40
CA TRP A 152 -15.75 14.23 5.75
C TRP A 152 -15.28 15.54 5.10
N GLU A 153 -14.10 16.00 5.50
CA GLU A 153 -13.43 17.12 4.86
C GLU A 153 -12.53 16.60 3.72
N ASP A 154 -12.60 17.25 2.56
CA ASP A 154 -11.74 16.89 1.42
C ASP A 154 -10.27 17.22 1.75
N ASN A 155 -9.53 16.19 2.12
CA ASN A 155 -8.11 16.27 2.48
C ASN A 155 -7.18 15.74 1.38
N ILE A 156 -7.68 15.50 0.18
CA ILE A 156 -6.93 14.90 -0.95
C ILE A 156 -5.66 15.71 -1.24
N HIS A 157 -5.75 17.03 -1.23
CA HIS A 157 -4.58 17.90 -1.40
C HIS A 157 -3.48 17.61 -0.36
N GLN A 158 -3.83 17.62 0.93
CA GLN A 158 -2.89 17.32 2.02
C GLN A 158 -2.28 15.92 1.91
N VAL A 159 -3.09 14.92 1.55
CA VAL A 159 -2.63 13.55 1.31
C VAL A 159 -1.56 13.52 0.23
N LEU A 160 -1.83 14.15 -0.93
CA LEU A 160 -0.89 14.20 -2.05
C LEU A 160 0.38 15.00 -1.71
N GLU A 161 0.28 16.10 -0.98
CA GLU A 161 1.46 16.84 -0.51
C GLU A 161 2.34 16.00 0.41
N THR A 162 1.72 15.28 1.35
CA THR A 162 2.44 14.37 2.25
C THR A 162 3.16 13.27 1.48
N MET A 163 2.47 12.65 0.52
CA MET A 163 3.08 11.61 -0.33
C MET A 163 4.23 12.17 -1.17
N ARG A 164 4.09 13.38 -1.72
CA ARG A 164 5.16 14.07 -2.45
C ARG A 164 6.40 14.31 -1.58
N ASP A 165 6.21 14.71 -0.32
CA ASP A 165 7.31 14.92 0.60
C ASP A 165 8.05 13.59 0.87
N LEU A 166 7.32 12.50 1.09
CA LEU A 166 7.90 11.16 1.26
C LEU A 166 8.63 10.64 0.01
N ILE A 167 8.17 11.03 -1.20
CA ILE A 167 8.90 10.77 -2.45
C ILE A 167 10.22 11.55 -2.47
N ARG A 168 10.20 12.84 -2.10
CA ARG A 168 11.41 13.67 -2.03
C ARG A 168 12.43 13.18 -1.01
N GLU A 169 11.94 12.58 0.08
CA GLU A 169 12.77 11.93 1.09
C GLU A 169 13.32 10.57 0.63
N GLY A 170 12.85 10.06 -0.51
CA GLY A 170 13.26 8.76 -1.06
C GLY A 170 12.63 7.55 -0.37
N LYS A 171 11.67 7.75 0.54
CA LYS A 171 11.01 6.69 1.31
C LYS A 171 9.99 5.90 0.48
N ILE A 172 9.32 6.55 -0.45
CA ILE A 172 8.45 5.92 -1.43
C ILE A 172 8.80 6.45 -2.82
N LYS A 173 8.64 5.65 -3.88
CA LYS A 173 8.93 6.10 -5.24
C LYS A 173 7.69 6.60 -5.96
N HIS A 174 6.57 5.90 -5.81
CA HIS A 174 5.30 6.22 -6.47
C HIS A 174 4.11 6.01 -5.54
N VAL A 175 3.01 6.67 -5.87
CA VAL A 175 1.74 6.59 -5.13
C VAL A 175 0.68 5.90 -5.96
N GLY A 176 -0.15 5.10 -5.31
CA GLY A 176 -1.29 4.43 -5.92
C GLY A 176 -2.56 4.51 -5.09
N LEU A 177 -3.65 4.12 -5.71
CA LEU A 177 -4.97 4.01 -5.08
C LEU A 177 -5.44 2.56 -5.14
N SER A 178 -6.07 2.10 -4.07
CA SER A 178 -6.68 0.78 -3.97
C SER A 178 -8.11 0.93 -3.50
N ASN A 179 -9.04 0.15 -4.08
CA ASN A 179 -10.46 0.15 -3.72
C ASN A 179 -11.14 1.52 -3.79
N GLU A 180 -10.57 2.45 -4.54
CA GLU A 180 -11.12 3.79 -4.72
C GLU A 180 -12.27 3.79 -5.72
N THR A 181 -13.20 4.71 -5.55
CA THR A 181 -14.31 4.92 -6.49
C THR A 181 -13.85 5.67 -7.74
N PRO A 182 -14.58 5.58 -8.87
CA PRO A 182 -14.28 6.39 -10.04
C PRO A 182 -14.25 7.90 -9.73
N TRP A 183 -15.18 8.39 -8.89
CA TRP A 183 -15.20 9.78 -8.46
C TRP A 183 -13.93 10.17 -7.70
N GLY A 184 -13.53 9.37 -6.69
CA GLY A 184 -12.34 9.67 -5.92
C GLY A 184 -11.07 9.57 -6.76
N THR A 185 -10.98 8.58 -7.65
CA THR A 185 -9.86 8.49 -8.60
C THR A 185 -9.76 9.75 -9.46
N MET A 186 -10.87 10.25 -9.99
CA MET A 186 -10.89 11.51 -10.75
C MET A 186 -10.44 12.71 -9.91
N ARG A 187 -10.88 12.80 -8.65
CA ARG A 187 -10.46 13.87 -7.73
C ARG A 187 -8.96 13.84 -7.46
N PHE A 188 -8.38 12.66 -7.16
CA PHE A 188 -6.94 12.51 -7.00
C PHE A 188 -6.17 12.89 -8.27
N LEU A 189 -6.66 12.51 -9.45
CA LEU A 189 -6.02 12.86 -10.73
C LEU A 189 -6.09 14.36 -11.03
N GLU A 190 -7.21 15.02 -10.75
CA GLU A 190 -7.37 16.46 -10.91
C GLU A 190 -6.42 17.21 -9.99
N GLU A 191 -6.43 16.87 -8.70
CA GLU A 191 -5.59 17.50 -7.68
C GLU A 191 -4.09 17.32 -7.99
N SER A 192 -3.70 16.15 -8.44
CA SER A 192 -2.30 15.86 -8.81
C SER A 192 -1.78 16.71 -9.98
N LYS A 193 -2.65 17.11 -10.91
CA LYS A 193 -2.28 17.96 -12.05
C LYS A 193 -2.05 19.42 -11.66
N VAL A 194 -2.81 19.90 -10.68
CA VAL A 194 -2.81 21.33 -10.31
C VAL A 194 -1.73 21.64 -9.28
N HIS A 195 -1.51 20.74 -8.33
CA HIS A 195 -0.70 21.04 -7.14
C HIS A 195 0.52 20.12 -6.94
N VAL A 196 0.56 18.99 -7.62
CA VAL A 196 1.65 18.01 -7.44
C VAL A 196 2.32 17.74 -8.77
N THR A 197 3.40 18.46 -9.04
CA THR A 197 4.35 18.04 -10.07
C THR A 197 5.06 16.80 -9.53
N LEU A 198 4.48 15.63 -9.75
CA LEU A 198 5.19 14.38 -9.54
C LEU A 198 6.42 14.39 -10.46
N PRO A 199 7.59 13.98 -10.00
CA PRO A 199 8.73 13.80 -10.88
C PRO A 199 8.30 12.89 -12.04
N ARG A 200 8.61 13.35 -13.27
CA ARG A 200 8.36 12.59 -14.50
C ARG A 200 9.30 11.41 -14.57
#